data_3ce3269c98564ac2889b12a391ad11f5
#
_entry.id   3ce3269c98564ac2889b12a391ad11f5
#
_cell.length_a   1.000
_cell.length_b   1.000
_cell.length_c   1.000
_cell.angle_alpha   90.00
_cell.angle_beta   90.00
_cell.angle_gamma   90.00
#
_symmetry.space_group_name_H-M   'P 1'
#
loop_
_entity.id
_entity.type
_entity.pdbx_description
1 polymer ?
#
loop_
_entity_poly.entity_id
_entity_poly.type
_entity_poly.pdbx_seq_one_letter_code
_entity_poly.pdbx_strand_id
1 'polypeptide(L)'
;TDRLKQEQERGITIELGYAYLPLPDGQVLGIIDVPGHEKFIHTMAAGAVGIDHALLVVAADDGVMPQTLEHVQILQLLGIRSASVAITKADCVPPERIAQVQEEVRAILSVTAMAEAPLFATAAAQPDDPGTWALRQHLLAQAQHHAARSSTGLFRLAVDRAFSLTGQGTIVTGTVFGGQVSVGDS
;
A
#
# COMPACT_ATOMS: atom_id res chain seq x y z
N THR A 1 2.41 -9.64 7.73
CA THR A 1 1.06 -9.07 7.81
C THR A 1 -0.01 -10.13 7.94
N ASP A 2 0.15 -11.30 7.35
CA ASP A 2 -0.82 -12.43 7.38
C ASP A 2 -0.94 -13.04 8.77
N ARG A 3 -2.05 -12.74 9.45
CA ARG A 3 -2.32 -13.18 10.84
C ARG A 3 -3.29 -14.34 10.94
N LEU A 4 -4.14 -14.52 9.92
CA LEU A 4 -5.12 -15.58 9.91
C LEU A 4 -4.48 -16.92 9.51
N LYS A 5 -4.88 -18.01 10.18
CA LYS A 5 -4.43 -19.37 9.79
C LYS A 5 -4.78 -19.67 8.33
N GLN A 6 -5.93 -19.21 7.85
CA GLN A 6 -6.34 -19.39 6.45
C GLN A 6 -5.46 -18.64 5.45
N GLU A 7 -4.93 -17.47 5.82
CA GLU A 7 -3.97 -16.71 5.01
C GLU A 7 -2.65 -17.48 4.89
N GLN A 8 -2.14 -17.96 6.03
CA GLN A 8 -0.90 -18.73 6.08
C GLN A 8 -0.98 -20.07 5.34
N GLU A 9 -2.13 -20.76 5.43
CA GLU A 9 -2.36 -22.04 4.76
C GLU A 9 -2.54 -21.90 3.24
N ARG A 10 -3.15 -20.81 2.79
CA ARG A 10 -3.45 -20.56 1.38
C ARG A 10 -2.42 -19.67 0.67
N GLY A 11 -1.55 -18.99 1.42
CA GLY A 11 -0.56 -18.05 0.88
C GLY A 11 -1.19 -16.81 0.23
N ILE A 12 -2.40 -16.43 0.65
CA ILE A 12 -3.11 -15.25 0.14
C ILE A 12 -3.63 -14.40 1.29
N THR A 13 -3.46 -13.10 1.20
CA THR A 13 -4.02 -12.12 2.14
C THR A 13 -5.54 -12.04 1.94
N ILE A 14 -6.31 -12.09 3.02
CA ILE A 14 -7.78 -12.05 3.02
C ILE A 14 -8.28 -10.75 3.67
N GLU A 15 -7.66 -10.34 4.78
CA GLU A 15 -7.96 -9.12 5.52
C GLU A 15 -6.86 -8.08 5.33
N LEU A 16 -7.15 -6.83 5.72
CA LEU A 16 -6.15 -5.76 5.73
C LEU A 16 -5.06 -6.04 6.76
N GLY A 17 -3.82 -6.09 6.30
CA GLY A 17 -2.63 -6.14 7.15
C GLY A 17 -2.10 -4.73 7.43
N TYR A 18 -1.58 -4.49 8.63
CA TYR A 18 -1.01 -3.21 9.02
C TYR A 18 0.39 -3.39 9.56
N ALA A 19 1.31 -2.56 9.08
CA ALA A 19 2.65 -2.42 9.61
C ALA A 19 2.98 -0.95 9.81
N TYR A 20 3.88 -0.66 10.73
CA TYR A 20 4.24 0.70 11.10
C TYR A 20 5.76 0.84 11.15
N LEU A 21 6.29 1.83 10.44
CA LEU A 21 7.71 2.12 10.41
C LEU A 21 7.94 3.50 11.04
N PRO A 22 8.61 3.59 12.20
CA PRO A 22 8.96 4.87 12.82
C PRO A 22 9.92 5.66 11.92
N LEU A 23 9.68 6.96 11.78
CA LEU A 23 10.54 7.89 11.07
C LEU A 23 11.45 8.63 12.06
N PRO A 24 12.64 9.14 11.61
CA PRO A 24 13.58 9.84 12.46
C PRO A 24 13.03 11.11 13.13
N ASP A 25 12.01 11.73 12.52
CA ASP A 25 11.35 12.95 13.01
C ASP A 25 10.21 12.66 14.03
N GLY A 26 10.05 11.40 14.44
CA GLY A 26 9.01 10.96 15.37
C GLY A 26 7.65 10.67 14.70
N GLN A 27 7.52 10.88 13.40
CA GLN A 27 6.35 10.46 12.64
C GLN A 27 6.36 8.93 12.42
N VAL A 28 5.29 8.41 11.88
CA VAL A 28 5.14 6.98 11.59
C VAL A 28 4.63 6.80 10.17
N LEU A 29 5.36 6.06 9.36
CA LEU A 29 4.87 5.57 8.08
C LEU A 29 3.98 4.35 8.32
N GLY A 30 2.68 4.49 8.08
CA GLY A 30 1.72 3.39 8.07
C GLY A 30 1.77 2.65 6.73
N ILE A 31 1.86 1.34 6.77
CA ILE A 31 1.80 0.48 5.60
C ILE A 31 0.54 -0.38 5.73
N ILE A 32 -0.32 -0.32 4.72
CA ILE A 32 -1.54 -1.13 4.63
C ILE A 32 -1.28 -2.18 3.55
N ASP A 33 -1.25 -3.43 3.97
CA ASP A 33 -1.16 -4.59 3.09
C ASP A 33 -2.57 -5.03 2.72
N VAL A 34 -2.88 -4.98 1.43
CA VAL A 34 -4.23 -5.22 0.91
C VAL A 34 -4.29 -6.55 0.16
N PRO A 35 -5.39 -7.31 0.24
CA PRO A 35 -5.54 -8.53 -0.52
C PRO A 35 -5.57 -8.24 -2.02
N GLY A 36 -4.79 -9.01 -2.80
CA GLY A 36 -4.68 -8.86 -4.25
C GLY A 36 -5.65 -9.72 -5.07
N HIS A 37 -6.40 -10.64 -4.45
CA HIS A 37 -7.27 -11.55 -5.15
C HIS A 37 -8.64 -10.90 -5.45
N GLU A 38 -9.18 -11.09 -6.65
CA GLU A 38 -10.46 -10.52 -7.13
C GLU A 38 -11.63 -10.64 -6.15
N LYS A 39 -11.72 -11.77 -5.42
CA LYS A 39 -12.76 -12.01 -4.41
C LYS A 39 -12.75 -11.01 -3.24
N PHE A 40 -11.63 -10.32 -3.04
CA PHE A 40 -11.41 -9.41 -1.92
C PHE A 40 -11.27 -7.94 -2.36
N ILE A 41 -11.72 -7.59 -3.57
CA ILE A 41 -11.68 -6.22 -4.11
C ILE A 41 -12.33 -5.21 -3.15
N HIS A 42 -13.43 -5.57 -2.48
CA HIS A 42 -14.07 -4.68 -1.51
C HIS A 42 -13.17 -4.39 -0.30
N THR A 43 -12.46 -5.42 0.19
CA THR A 43 -11.49 -5.27 1.29
C THR A 43 -10.31 -4.43 0.85
N MET A 44 -9.78 -4.68 -0.36
CA MET A 44 -8.70 -3.88 -0.95
C MET A 44 -9.11 -2.41 -1.10
N ALA A 45 -10.29 -2.14 -1.66
CA ALA A 45 -10.79 -0.78 -1.84
C ALA A 45 -10.99 -0.06 -0.50
N ALA A 46 -11.49 -0.75 0.53
CA ALA A 46 -11.63 -0.17 1.87
C ALA A 46 -10.27 0.21 2.47
N GLY A 47 -9.24 -0.63 2.29
CA GLY A 47 -7.87 -0.32 2.72
C GLY A 47 -7.23 0.83 1.94
N ALA A 48 -7.58 0.99 0.67
CA ALA A 48 -7.05 2.04 -0.18
C ALA A 48 -7.71 3.42 0.06
N VAL A 49 -8.81 3.47 0.82
CA VAL A 49 -9.44 4.76 1.17
C VAL A 49 -8.52 5.55 2.11
N GLY A 50 -8.10 6.70 1.64
CA GLY A 50 -7.30 7.64 2.46
C GLY A 50 -5.81 7.31 2.53
N ILE A 51 -5.27 6.44 1.68
CA ILE A 51 -3.82 6.32 1.50
C ILE A 51 -3.29 7.55 0.75
N ASP A 52 -2.05 7.89 1.05
CA ASP A 52 -1.37 9.04 0.45
C ASP A 52 -0.47 8.60 -0.72
N HIS A 53 -0.05 7.35 -0.73
CA HIS A 53 0.85 6.78 -1.72
C HIS A 53 0.56 5.29 -1.92
N ALA A 54 0.59 4.81 -3.15
CA ALA A 54 0.44 3.39 -3.48
C ALA A 54 1.79 2.76 -3.82
N LEU A 55 2.04 1.56 -3.30
CA LEU A 55 3.13 0.70 -3.76
C LEU A 55 2.53 -0.43 -4.60
N LEU A 56 2.68 -0.34 -5.91
CA LEU A 56 2.27 -1.40 -6.84
C LEU A 56 3.38 -2.46 -6.88
N VAL A 57 3.01 -3.70 -6.61
CA VAL A 57 3.95 -4.84 -6.60
C VAL A 57 3.66 -5.75 -7.78
N VAL A 58 4.68 -5.97 -8.63
CA VAL A 58 4.60 -6.82 -9.83
C VAL A 58 5.76 -7.80 -9.80
N ALA A 59 5.48 -9.10 -9.88
CA ALA A 59 6.54 -10.10 -9.93
C ALA A 59 7.15 -10.16 -11.34
N ALA A 60 8.48 -10.16 -11.43
CA ALA A 60 9.20 -10.13 -12.71
C ALA A 60 8.98 -11.39 -13.56
N ASP A 61 8.76 -12.52 -12.91
CA ASP A 61 8.47 -13.80 -13.57
C ASP A 61 7.07 -13.80 -14.23
N ASP A 62 6.05 -13.26 -13.51
CA ASP A 62 4.67 -13.20 -14.00
C ASP A 62 4.43 -12.00 -14.94
N GLY A 63 5.00 -10.83 -14.63
CA GLY A 63 4.73 -9.57 -15.34
C GLY A 63 3.38 -8.96 -14.95
N VAL A 64 2.83 -8.12 -15.84
CA VAL A 64 1.53 -7.47 -15.64
C VAL A 64 0.41 -8.50 -15.79
N MET A 65 -0.31 -8.74 -14.71
CA MET A 65 -1.44 -9.67 -14.64
C MET A 65 -2.77 -8.92 -14.72
N PRO A 66 -3.90 -9.58 -15.04
CA PRO A 66 -5.22 -8.95 -15.04
C PRO A 66 -5.53 -8.20 -13.73
N GLN A 67 -5.18 -8.80 -12.58
CA GLN A 67 -5.34 -8.16 -11.27
C GLN A 67 -4.53 -6.86 -11.15
N THR A 68 -3.36 -6.77 -11.78
CA THR A 68 -2.56 -5.53 -11.80
C THR A 68 -3.33 -4.39 -12.46
N LEU A 69 -4.01 -4.66 -13.58
CA LEU A 69 -4.84 -3.69 -14.28
C LEU A 69 -6.03 -3.26 -13.43
N GLU A 70 -6.73 -4.21 -12.81
CA GLU A 70 -7.85 -3.93 -11.91
C GLU A 70 -7.44 -3.04 -10.73
N HIS A 71 -6.29 -3.34 -10.09
CA HIS A 71 -5.77 -2.54 -8.99
C HIS A 71 -5.43 -1.11 -9.43
N VAL A 72 -4.78 -0.93 -10.59
CA VAL A 72 -4.51 0.40 -11.14
C VAL A 72 -5.79 1.17 -11.38
N GLN A 73 -6.84 0.54 -11.93
CA GLN A 73 -8.14 1.16 -12.14
C GLN A 73 -8.82 1.57 -10.82
N ILE A 74 -8.75 0.72 -9.79
CA ILE A 74 -9.28 1.03 -8.45
C ILE A 74 -8.55 2.24 -7.85
N LEU A 75 -7.22 2.27 -7.93
CA LEU A 75 -6.43 3.42 -7.45
C LEU A 75 -6.82 4.72 -8.15
N GLN A 76 -7.07 4.66 -9.47
CA GLN A 76 -7.55 5.81 -10.23
C GLN A 76 -8.95 6.28 -9.78
N LEU A 77 -9.89 5.34 -9.59
CA LEU A 77 -11.24 5.65 -9.12
C LEU A 77 -11.25 6.25 -7.71
N LEU A 78 -10.32 5.82 -6.85
CA LEU A 78 -10.13 6.37 -5.51
C LEU A 78 -9.36 7.70 -5.50
N GLY A 79 -8.91 8.18 -6.66
CA GLY A 79 -8.22 9.44 -6.81
C GLY A 79 -6.75 9.42 -6.35
N ILE A 80 -6.13 8.24 -6.22
CA ILE A 80 -4.73 8.12 -5.86
C ILE A 80 -3.86 8.61 -7.02
N ARG A 81 -2.95 9.53 -6.72
CA ARG A 81 -2.11 10.21 -7.72
C ARG A 81 -0.63 9.96 -7.55
N SER A 82 -0.22 9.41 -6.42
CA SER A 82 1.17 9.12 -6.07
C SER A 82 1.37 7.63 -5.93
N ALA A 83 2.34 7.09 -6.65
CA ALA A 83 2.68 5.68 -6.59
C ALA A 83 4.17 5.44 -6.78
N SER A 84 4.63 4.28 -6.35
CA SER A 84 5.89 3.65 -6.71
C SER A 84 5.64 2.22 -7.16
N VAL A 85 6.55 1.63 -7.89
CA VAL A 85 6.43 0.25 -8.36
C VAL A 85 7.62 -0.57 -7.88
N ALA A 86 7.34 -1.71 -7.26
CA ALA A 86 8.32 -2.74 -6.96
C ALA A 86 8.16 -3.89 -7.98
N ILE A 87 9.18 -4.11 -8.80
CA ILE A 87 9.28 -5.30 -9.65
C ILE A 87 10.07 -6.34 -8.86
N THR A 88 9.36 -7.27 -8.24
CA THR A 88 9.92 -8.26 -7.32
C THR A 88 10.46 -9.49 -8.04
N LYS A 89 11.18 -10.37 -7.31
CA LYS A 89 11.83 -11.56 -7.86
C LYS A 89 12.78 -11.25 -9.02
N ALA A 90 13.44 -10.09 -8.99
CA ALA A 90 14.36 -9.67 -10.04
C ALA A 90 15.57 -10.62 -10.19
N ASP A 91 15.90 -11.37 -9.14
CA ASP A 91 16.93 -12.40 -9.11
C ASP A 91 16.51 -13.71 -9.78
N CYS A 92 15.22 -13.91 -10.04
CA CYS A 92 14.70 -15.16 -10.63
C CYS A 92 14.59 -15.11 -12.16
N VAL A 93 14.88 -13.97 -12.78
CA VAL A 93 14.71 -13.75 -14.22
C VAL A 93 15.92 -13.04 -14.84
N PRO A 94 16.16 -13.18 -16.16
CA PRO A 94 17.22 -12.42 -16.82
C PRO A 94 16.88 -10.92 -16.93
N PRO A 95 17.89 -10.04 -17.06
CA PRO A 95 17.70 -8.57 -17.12
C PRO A 95 16.74 -8.10 -18.21
N GLU A 96 16.70 -8.81 -19.34
CA GLU A 96 15.80 -8.51 -20.45
C GLU A 96 14.32 -8.64 -20.06
N ARG A 97 14.00 -9.63 -19.21
CA ARG A 97 12.64 -9.81 -18.70
C ARG A 97 12.26 -8.68 -17.74
N ILE A 98 13.18 -8.22 -16.90
CA ILE A 98 12.96 -7.06 -16.03
C ILE A 98 12.63 -5.83 -16.88
N ALA A 99 13.43 -5.56 -17.91
CA ALA A 99 13.20 -4.43 -18.82
C ALA A 99 11.83 -4.53 -19.53
N GLN A 100 11.45 -5.72 -19.99
CA GLN A 100 10.13 -5.96 -20.57
C GLN A 100 9.00 -5.64 -19.58
N VAL A 101 9.07 -6.15 -18.36
CA VAL A 101 8.04 -5.88 -17.32
C VAL A 101 7.99 -4.40 -16.97
N GLN A 102 9.13 -3.69 -16.95
CA GLN A 102 9.16 -2.24 -16.76
C GLN A 102 8.38 -1.51 -17.85
N GLU A 103 8.53 -1.91 -19.12
CA GLU A 103 7.78 -1.30 -20.22
C GLU A 103 6.28 -1.63 -20.14
N GLU A 104 5.92 -2.88 -19.80
CA GLU A 104 4.53 -3.27 -19.57
C GLU A 104 3.88 -2.39 -18.47
N VAL A 105 4.57 -2.19 -17.35
CA VAL A 105 4.09 -1.35 -16.24
C VAL A 105 4.00 0.11 -16.65
N ARG A 106 5.01 0.66 -17.33
CA ARG A 106 4.95 2.03 -17.85
C ARG A 106 3.77 2.24 -18.79
N ALA A 107 3.49 1.27 -19.67
CA ALA A 107 2.38 1.35 -20.60
C ALA A 107 1.02 1.49 -19.88
N ILE A 108 0.77 0.68 -18.83
CA ILE A 108 -0.50 0.75 -18.08
C ILE A 108 -0.61 2.01 -17.21
N LEU A 109 0.51 2.54 -16.71
CA LEU A 109 0.51 3.75 -15.88
C LEU A 109 0.46 5.04 -16.71
N SER A 110 0.91 5.03 -17.97
CA SER A 110 1.03 6.21 -18.83
C SER A 110 -0.26 7.00 -19.03
N VAL A 111 -1.40 6.33 -18.94
CA VAL A 111 -2.74 6.94 -19.07
C VAL A 111 -3.37 7.31 -17.72
N THR A 112 -2.59 7.29 -16.64
CA THR A 112 -3.05 7.54 -15.28
C THR A 112 -2.34 8.76 -14.67
N ALA A 113 -2.83 9.23 -13.53
CA ALA A 113 -2.14 10.26 -12.75
C ALA A 113 -0.82 9.77 -12.13
N MET A 114 -0.52 8.45 -12.24
CA MET A 114 0.68 7.79 -11.71
C MET A 114 1.72 7.50 -12.80
N ALA A 115 1.64 8.16 -13.97
CA ALA A 115 2.54 7.93 -15.13
C ALA A 115 4.02 8.06 -14.77
N GLU A 116 4.37 8.97 -13.86
CA GLU A 116 5.75 9.25 -13.43
C GLU A 116 6.20 8.39 -12.23
N ALA A 117 5.46 7.33 -11.88
CA ALA A 117 5.82 6.47 -10.76
C ALA A 117 7.20 5.83 -10.96
N PRO A 118 8.14 5.96 -10.01
CA PRO A 118 9.44 5.32 -10.10
C PRO A 118 9.31 3.80 -9.96
N LEU A 119 10.13 3.08 -10.74
CA LEU A 119 10.17 1.62 -10.77
C LEU A 119 11.47 1.13 -10.14
N PHE A 120 11.36 0.15 -9.24
CA PHE A 120 12.48 -0.48 -8.54
C PHE A 120 12.47 -1.99 -8.81
N ALA A 121 13.53 -2.51 -9.41
CA ALA A 121 13.74 -3.95 -9.50
C ALA A 121 14.31 -4.45 -8.16
N THR A 122 13.64 -5.40 -7.53
CA THR A 122 13.94 -5.83 -6.17
C THR A 122 14.04 -7.35 -6.06
N ALA A 123 14.99 -7.80 -5.23
CA ALA A 123 15.19 -9.18 -4.85
C ALA A 123 15.13 -9.31 -3.31
N ALA A 124 13.98 -9.02 -2.74
CA ALA A 124 13.78 -8.89 -1.30
C ALA A 124 14.16 -10.12 -0.46
N ALA A 125 14.29 -11.29 -1.10
CA ALA A 125 14.80 -12.50 -0.45
C ALA A 125 16.35 -12.50 -0.30
N GLN A 126 17.05 -11.63 -1.02
CA GLN A 126 18.50 -11.50 -0.94
C GLN A 126 18.88 -10.46 0.12
N PRO A 127 19.77 -10.80 1.04
CA PRO A 127 20.37 -9.81 1.95
C PRO A 127 21.06 -8.70 1.13
N ASP A 128 20.88 -7.46 1.56
CA ASP A 128 21.56 -6.27 0.99
C ASP A 128 21.26 -5.99 -0.50
N ASP A 129 20.09 -6.45 -1.00
CA ASP A 129 19.67 -6.13 -2.35
C ASP A 129 19.57 -4.61 -2.58
N PRO A 130 20.35 -4.04 -3.53
CA PRO A 130 20.39 -2.60 -3.75
C PRO A 130 19.05 -2.03 -4.21
N GLY A 131 18.23 -2.81 -4.95
CA GLY A 131 16.91 -2.39 -5.39
C GLY A 131 15.93 -2.25 -4.23
N THR A 132 15.92 -3.20 -3.32
CA THR A 132 15.12 -3.15 -2.08
C THR A 132 15.56 -1.98 -1.20
N TRP A 133 16.87 -1.76 -1.08
CA TRP A 133 17.38 -0.61 -0.34
C TRP A 133 16.96 0.72 -0.97
N ALA A 134 17.09 0.86 -2.30
CA ALA A 134 16.68 2.07 -3.03
C ALA A 134 15.19 2.35 -2.89
N LEU A 135 14.32 1.32 -3.01
CA LEU A 135 12.90 1.43 -2.77
C LEU A 135 12.60 1.91 -1.35
N ARG A 136 13.26 1.31 -0.35
CA ARG A 136 13.11 1.71 1.05
C ARG A 136 13.48 3.18 1.27
N GLN A 137 14.61 3.64 0.75
CA GLN A 137 15.03 5.04 0.86
C GLN A 137 14.03 5.98 0.18
N HIS A 138 13.54 5.60 -1.00
CA HIS A 138 12.52 6.37 -1.71
C HIS A 138 11.23 6.51 -0.88
N LEU A 139 10.70 5.43 -0.32
CA LEU A 139 9.49 5.46 0.49
C LEU A 139 9.66 6.30 1.76
N LEU A 140 10.82 6.21 2.42
CA LEU A 140 11.14 7.05 3.58
C LEU A 140 11.21 8.54 3.20
N ALA A 141 11.82 8.88 2.07
CA ALA A 141 11.87 10.26 1.59
C ALA A 141 10.47 10.77 1.23
N GLN A 142 9.63 9.97 0.57
CA GLN A 142 8.23 10.33 0.30
C GLN A 142 7.46 10.59 1.58
N ALA A 143 7.61 9.74 2.59
CA ALA A 143 6.93 9.91 3.88
C ALA A 143 7.35 11.21 4.60
N GLN A 144 8.63 11.57 4.55
CA GLN A 144 9.14 12.81 5.14
C GLN A 144 8.66 14.08 4.41
N HIS A 145 8.48 13.99 3.09
CA HIS A 145 7.98 15.12 2.30
C HIS A 145 6.46 15.25 2.32
N HIS A 146 5.76 14.22 2.79
CA HIS A 146 4.32 14.27 2.89
C HIS A 146 3.90 15.17 4.04
N ALA A 147 3.12 16.21 3.74
CA ALA A 147 2.63 17.11 4.78
C ALA A 147 1.69 16.35 5.74
N ALA A 148 1.96 16.43 7.02
CA ALA A 148 1.07 15.88 8.03
C ALA A 148 -0.36 16.38 7.81
N ARG A 149 -1.35 15.50 7.93
CA ARG A 149 -2.75 15.88 7.80
C ARG A 149 -3.11 16.91 8.87
N SER A 150 -3.94 17.87 8.50
CA SER A 150 -4.32 18.96 9.41
C SER A 150 -5.02 18.40 10.65
N SER A 151 -4.49 18.74 11.83
CA SER A 151 -5.14 18.49 13.11
C SER A 151 -6.23 19.55 13.45
N THR A 152 -6.40 20.56 12.59
CA THR A 152 -7.41 21.61 12.78
C THR A 152 -8.73 21.23 12.13
N GLY A 153 -9.83 21.78 12.68
CA GLY A 153 -11.18 21.52 12.19
C GLY A 153 -11.87 20.33 12.86
N LEU A 154 -12.99 19.90 12.29
CA LEU A 154 -13.77 18.78 12.81
C LEU A 154 -13.03 17.45 12.61
N PHE A 155 -13.08 16.60 13.62
CA PHE A 155 -12.55 15.24 13.52
C PHE A 155 -13.34 14.45 12.48
N ARG A 156 -12.62 13.84 11.52
CA ARG A 156 -13.19 12.97 10.48
C ARG A 156 -12.37 11.70 10.35
N LEU A 157 -13.04 10.57 10.55
CA LEU A 157 -12.49 9.24 10.45
C LEU A 157 -13.22 8.46 9.33
N ALA A 158 -12.50 7.96 8.33
CA ALA A 158 -13.03 6.93 7.45
C ALA A 158 -12.91 5.59 8.15
N VAL A 159 -14.06 5.04 8.54
CA VAL A 159 -14.11 3.79 9.30
C VAL A 159 -13.87 2.61 8.35
N ASP A 160 -12.87 1.79 8.62
CA ASP A 160 -12.58 0.52 7.94
C ASP A 160 -13.09 -0.70 8.70
N ARG A 161 -13.17 -0.61 10.04
CA ARG A 161 -13.72 -1.66 10.90
C ARG A 161 -14.57 -1.07 12.01
N ALA A 162 -15.63 -1.81 12.35
CA ALA A 162 -16.43 -1.55 13.54
C ALA A 162 -16.73 -2.89 14.25
N PHE A 163 -16.50 -2.94 15.56
CA PHE A 163 -16.74 -4.11 16.37
C PHE A 163 -17.09 -3.71 17.80
N SER A 164 -17.71 -4.60 18.55
CA SER A 164 -18.09 -4.35 19.94
C SER A 164 -17.21 -5.14 20.89
N LEU A 165 -16.73 -4.48 21.94
CA LEU A 165 -16.06 -5.12 23.06
C LEU A 165 -16.95 -5.04 24.32
N THR A 166 -17.09 -6.17 24.99
CA THR A 166 -17.85 -6.25 26.25
C THR A 166 -17.29 -5.28 27.29
N GLY A 167 -18.13 -4.40 27.81
CA GLY A 167 -17.77 -3.36 28.78
C GLY A 167 -17.13 -2.10 28.22
N GLN A 168 -16.82 -2.04 26.92
CA GLN A 168 -16.24 -0.85 26.27
C GLN A 168 -17.13 -0.26 25.18
N GLY A 169 -18.15 -0.98 24.73
CA GLY A 169 -19.06 -0.52 23.70
C GLY A 169 -18.53 -0.76 22.28
N THR A 170 -18.94 0.10 21.35
CA THR A 170 -18.54 0.02 19.95
C THR A 170 -17.18 0.68 19.75
N ILE A 171 -16.26 -0.06 19.14
CA ILE A 171 -14.94 0.41 18.74
C ILE A 171 -14.91 0.50 17.22
N VAL A 172 -14.33 1.57 16.72
CA VAL A 172 -14.07 1.76 15.29
C VAL A 172 -12.59 1.98 15.05
N THR A 173 -12.10 1.47 13.93
CA THR A 173 -10.76 1.77 13.40
C THR A 173 -10.88 2.40 12.03
N GLY A 174 -9.85 3.11 11.57
CA GLY A 174 -9.88 3.76 10.28
C GLY A 174 -8.82 4.81 10.09
N THR A 175 -8.90 5.50 8.97
CA THR A 175 -7.97 6.57 8.60
C THR A 175 -8.53 7.93 8.99
N VAL A 176 -7.76 8.72 9.77
CA VAL A 176 -8.11 10.10 10.11
C VAL A 176 -7.85 11.02 8.92
N PHE A 177 -8.89 11.69 8.43
CA PHE A 177 -8.78 12.67 7.35
C PHE A 177 -8.52 14.10 7.84
N GLY A 178 -8.83 14.41 9.07
CA GLY A 178 -8.60 15.74 9.65
C GLY A 178 -9.14 15.84 11.06
N GLY A 179 -8.76 16.93 11.74
CA GLY A 179 -9.09 17.16 13.15
C GLY A 179 -8.32 16.24 14.08
N GLN A 180 -8.70 16.29 15.35
CA GLN A 180 -8.16 15.44 16.41
C GLN A 180 -9.27 15.05 17.36
N VAL A 181 -9.07 13.95 18.09
CA VAL A 181 -9.96 13.48 19.14
C VAL A 181 -9.11 13.02 20.32
N SER A 182 -9.57 13.32 21.52
CA SER A 182 -8.93 12.94 22.78
C SER A 182 -9.83 12.01 23.60
N VAL A 183 -9.23 11.25 24.48
CA VAL A 183 -10.01 10.44 25.43
C VAL A 183 -10.87 11.35 26.31
N GLY A 184 -12.18 11.10 26.29
CA GLY A 184 -13.17 11.91 27.02
C GLY A 184 -13.93 12.93 26.19
N ASP A 185 -13.56 13.13 24.90
CA ASP A 185 -14.35 13.95 23.98
C ASP A 185 -15.70 13.25 23.70
N SER A 186 -16.76 14.05 23.47
CA SER A 186 -18.13 13.59 23.21
C SER A 186 -18.69 14.15 21.91
#